data_693074c67fdd2ee09661177e3a49f6a4
#
_entry.id   693074c67fdd2ee09661177e3a49f6a4
#
_cell.length_a   1.000
_cell.length_b   1.000
_cell.length_c   1.000
_cell.angle_alpha   90.00
_cell.angle_beta   90.00
_cell.angle_gamma   90.00
#
_symmetry.space_group_name_H-M   'P 1'
#
loop_
_entity.id
_entity.type
_entity.pdbx_description
1 polymer ?
#
loop_
_entity_poly.entity_id
_entity_poly.type
_entity_poly.pdbx_seq_one_letter_code
_entity_poly.pdbx_strand_id
1 'polypeptide(L)'
;MTAIRSLTGEIMYLIEGEEKAVLVDTCLGVGHLRRFVETLTEKPITVILTHGHVDHALGAPEFDEVYMNSADNAIYEAMSPLEERKGYIQANLGGKLPDFAEDDYVQPAPEDFRELKDGQVFDLGGLHAEAHALPGHTRGTMVVLVPEEKILILGDACNNATFLFDENSLSVEEYRENLLHVQQKLAGRFEETCLCHHVIKASADMIQSVIEVCDEVMTGKADDVPFHFMGIEAFVAKKANEHFERLDGGEGNIIYSKNKIWKNGVAK
;
A
#
# COMPACT_ATOMS: atom_id res chain seq x y z
N MET A 1 17.69 -4.43 3.68
CA MET A 1 16.30 -3.98 3.97
C MET A 1 15.71 -4.79 5.13
N THR A 2 14.97 -4.14 6.07
CA THR A 2 14.35 -4.75 7.26
C THR A 2 12.83 -4.57 7.20
N ALA A 3 12.08 -5.67 7.31
CA ALA A 3 10.62 -5.63 7.39
C ALA A 3 10.18 -5.45 8.85
N ILE A 4 9.27 -4.51 9.11
CA ILE A 4 8.72 -4.19 10.42
C ILE A 4 7.21 -4.42 10.37
N ARG A 5 6.67 -5.25 11.27
CA ARG A 5 5.25 -5.56 11.29
C ARG A 5 4.51 -4.73 12.33
N SER A 6 3.38 -4.17 11.93
CA SER A 6 2.50 -3.39 12.80
C SER A 6 1.66 -4.25 13.74
N LEU A 7 0.88 -3.58 14.61
CA LEU A 7 -0.08 -4.21 15.52
C LEU A 7 -1.17 -5.01 14.78
N THR A 8 -1.66 -4.51 13.68
CA THR A 8 -2.73 -5.08 12.85
C THR A 8 -2.22 -5.94 11.70
N GLY A 9 -0.90 -6.03 11.55
CA GLY A 9 -0.24 -6.98 10.66
C GLY A 9 0.37 -6.39 9.39
N GLU A 10 0.17 -5.09 9.14
CA GLU A 10 0.78 -4.38 8.01
C GLU A 10 2.30 -4.37 8.14
N ILE A 11 2.98 -4.29 7.01
CA ILE A 11 4.43 -4.40 6.94
C ILE A 11 5.01 -3.13 6.36
N MET A 12 5.85 -2.47 7.16
CA MET A 12 6.70 -1.36 6.76
C MET A 12 8.08 -1.88 6.35
N TYR A 13 8.83 -1.09 5.58
CA TYR A 13 10.18 -1.47 5.16
C TYR A 13 11.19 -0.38 5.48
N LEU A 14 12.20 -0.70 6.30
CA LEU A 14 13.35 0.15 6.54
C LEU A 14 14.47 -0.24 5.55
N ILE A 15 14.82 0.69 4.66
CA ILE A 15 15.88 0.57 3.66
C ILE A 15 17.06 1.41 4.14
N GLU A 16 18.23 0.79 4.34
CA GLU A 16 19.40 1.47 4.86
C GLU A 16 20.53 1.46 3.84
N GLY A 17 20.92 2.63 3.36
CA GLY A 17 22.19 2.84 2.67
C GLY A 17 23.36 3.09 3.63
N GLU A 18 24.48 3.58 3.14
CA GLU A 18 25.66 3.89 3.98
C GLU A 18 25.44 5.17 4.82
N GLU A 19 24.71 6.16 4.30
CA GLU A 19 24.59 7.50 4.90
C GLU A 19 23.21 7.80 5.49
N LYS A 20 22.14 7.27 4.86
CA LYS A 20 20.74 7.56 5.20
C LYS A 20 19.88 6.31 5.17
N ALA A 21 18.69 6.42 5.72
CA ALA A 21 17.66 5.40 5.66
C ALA A 21 16.34 5.97 5.12
N VAL A 22 15.57 5.14 4.44
CA VAL A 22 14.18 5.39 4.09
C VAL A 22 13.29 4.39 4.84
N LEU A 23 12.25 4.90 5.48
CA LEU A 23 11.15 4.09 5.99
C LEU A 23 9.97 4.20 5.01
N VAL A 24 9.53 3.07 4.48
CA VAL A 24 8.34 2.98 3.63
C VAL A 24 7.15 2.63 4.50
N ASP A 25 6.18 3.54 4.59
CA ASP A 25 5.00 3.55 5.44
C ASP A 25 5.27 3.65 6.95
N THR A 26 4.23 4.00 7.70
CA THR A 26 4.29 4.28 9.13
C THR A 26 3.13 3.71 9.93
N CYS A 27 2.32 2.88 9.27
CA CYS A 27 1.16 2.22 9.87
C CYS A 27 0.19 3.17 10.60
N LEU A 28 -0.46 2.67 11.67
CA LEU A 28 -1.62 3.25 12.35
C LEU A 28 -1.32 4.49 13.21
N GLY A 29 -0.05 4.82 13.42
CA GLY A 29 0.31 5.88 14.38
C GLY A 29 -0.08 5.56 15.82
N VAL A 30 0.17 4.33 16.27
CA VAL A 30 -0.01 3.88 17.64
C VAL A 30 1.30 3.30 18.17
N GLY A 31 1.66 3.66 19.39
CA GLY A 31 2.98 3.38 19.96
C GLY A 31 4.02 4.34 19.36
N HIS A 32 5.22 4.31 19.77
CA HIS A 32 6.24 5.27 19.35
C HIS A 32 7.10 4.66 18.24
N LEU A 33 6.58 4.65 16.98
CA LEU A 33 7.25 4.04 15.83
C LEU A 33 8.64 4.61 15.61
N ARG A 34 8.78 5.95 15.60
CA ARG A 34 10.09 6.60 15.45
C ARG A 34 11.12 6.07 16.44
N ARG A 35 10.74 6.02 17.73
CA ARG A 35 11.62 5.50 18.78
C ARG A 35 12.03 4.05 18.52
N PHE A 36 11.12 3.23 18.02
CA PHE A 36 11.43 1.85 17.64
C PHE A 36 12.40 1.79 16.46
N VAL A 37 12.14 2.56 15.38
CA VAL A 37 13.00 2.58 14.20
C VAL A 37 14.40 3.09 14.54
N GLU A 38 14.53 4.08 15.44
CA GLU A 38 15.82 4.58 15.94
C GLU A 38 16.60 3.54 16.77
N THR A 39 15.98 2.41 17.18
CA THR A 39 16.74 1.27 17.72
C THR A 39 17.34 0.37 16.64
N LEU A 40 16.87 0.48 15.41
CA LEU A 40 17.32 -0.32 14.27
C LEU A 40 18.40 0.42 13.45
N THR A 41 18.38 1.76 13.43
CA THR A 41 19.32 2.59 12.67
C THR A 41 19.64 3.88 13.41
N GLU A 42 20.90 4.34 13.31
CA GLU A 42 21.33 5.66 13.79
C GLU A 42 21.34 6.72 12.66
N LYS A 43 20.96 6.33 11.44
CA LYS A 43 21.00 7.18 10.25
C LYS A 43 19.81 8.14 10.21
N PRO A 44 19.96 9.31 9.56
CA PRO A 44 18.84 10.18 9.26
C PRO A 44 17.77 9.41 8.46
N ILE A 45 16.50 9.51 8.90
CA ILE A 45 15.37 8.76 8.32
C ILE A 45 14.51 9.72 7.49
N THR A 46 14.28 9.37 6.24
CA THR A 46 13.24 9.95 5.40
C THR A 46 12.09 8.95 5.29
N VAL A 47 10.85 9.41 5.39
CA VAL A 47 9.66 8.58 5.24
C VAL A 47 9.09 8.75 3.83
N ILE A 48 8.76 7.63 3.20
CA ILE A 48 7.96 7.56 1.97
C ILE A 48 6.65 6.87 2.32
N LEU A 49 5.53 7.58 2.20
CA LEU A 49 4.19 7.00 2.31
C LEU A 49 3.75 6.50 0.93
N THR A 50 3.40 5.22 0.87
CA THR A 50 2.90 4.62 -0.37
C THR A 50 1.54 5.20 -0.74
N HIS A 51 0.69 5.52 0.25
CA HIS A 51 -0.62 6.14 0.07
C HIS A 51 -1.17 6.66 1.41
N GLY A 52 -2.35 7.30 1.38
CA GLY A 52 -2.89 8.05 2.51
C GLY A 52 -3.78 7.27 3.49
N HIS A 53 -3.91 5.94 3.38
CA HIS A 53 -4.79 5.18 4.27
C HIS A 53 -4.28 5.09 5.71
N VAL A 54 -5.23 4.83 6.63
CA VAL A 54 -5.04 4.80 8.08
C VAL A 54 -3.91 3.86 8.53
N ASP A 55 -3.79 2.73 7.89
CA ASP A 55 -2.85 1.65 8.22
C ASP A 55 -1.46 1.82 7.57
N HIS A 56 -1.27 2.91 6.81
CA HIS A 56 0.00 3.25 6.16
C HIS A 56 0.59 4.59 6.61
N ALA A 57 -0.25 5.61 6.85
CA ALA A 57 0.24 6.98 6.92
C ALA A 57 0.21 7.62 8.31
N LEU A 58 -0.46 7.05 9.31
CA LEU A 58 -0.80 7.80 10.53
C LEU A 58 0.32 7.88 11.58
N GLY A 59 1.42 7.14 11.43
CA GLY A 59 2.63 7.34 12.23
C GLY A 59 3.59 8.39 11.67
N ALA A 60 3.31 8.92 10.48
CA ALA A 60 4.18 9.87 9.78
C ALA A 60 4.52 11.15 10.58
N PRO A 61 3.62 11.72 11.39
CA PRO A 61 3.92 12.93 12.17
C PRO A 61 5.03 12.77 13.22
N GLU A 62 5.48 11.56 13.51
CA GLU A 62 6.65 11.35 14.37
C GLU A 62 7.98 11.68 13.66
N PHE A 63 7.99 11.85 12.32
CA PHE A 63 9.20 12.01 11.53
C PHE A 63 9.32 13.42 10.94
N ASP A 64 10.57 13.92 10.81
CA ASP A 64 10.84 15.29 10.37
C ASP A 64 10.77 15.45 8.84
N GLU A 65 10.96 14.38 8.09
CA GLU A 65 11.00 14.40 6.63
C GLU A 65 10.11 13.31 6.05
N VAL A 66 8.91 13.72 5.62
CA VAL A 66 7.88 12.81 5.09
C VAL A 66 7.46 13.23 3.69
N TYR A 67 7.36 12.25 2.81
CA TYR A 67 6.87 12.40 1.43
C TYR A 67 5.62 11.58 1.20
N MET A 68 4.59 12.20 0.61
CA MET A 68 3.36 11.56 0.15
C MET A 68 2.91 12.22 -1.15
N ASN A 69 2.26 11.46 -2.03
CA ASN A 69 1.63 12.05 -3.21
C ASN A 69 0.39 12.84 -2.80
N SER A 70 0.31 14.11 -3.19
CA SER A 70 -0.75 15.03 -2.77
C SER A 70 -2.16 14.63 -3.21
N ALA A 71 -2.31 13.72 -4.19
CA ALA A 71 -3.61 13.16 -4.55
C ALA A 71 -4.29 12.39 -3.41
N ASP A 72 -3.54 11.98 -2.39
CA ASP A 72 -4.05 11.25 -1.23
C ASP A 72 -4.19 12.11 0.04
N ASN A 73 -3.93 13.42 -0.01
CA ASN A 73 -4.08 14.30 1.16
C ASN A 73 -5.49 14.21 1.75
N ALA A 74 -6.52 14.22 0.92
CA ALA A 74 -7.91 14.12 1.40
C ALA A 74 -8.22 12.79 2.09
N ILE A 75 -7.56 11.69 1.68
CA ILE A 75 -7.69 10.37 2.32
C ILE A 75 -7.04 10.42 3.70
N TYR A 76 -5.81 10.92 3.78
CA TYR A 76 -5.09 11.09 5.05
C TYR A 76 -5.88 11.95 6.03
N GLU A 77 -6.41 13.10 5.60
CA GLU A 77 -7.24 13.98 6.43
C GLU A 77 -8.49 13.26 6.95
N ALA A 78 -9.20 12.56 6.07
CA ALA A 78 -10.44 11.86 6.43
C ALA A 78 -10.20 10.72 7.45
N MET A 79 -9.05 10.04 7.36
CA MET A 79 -8.71 8.89 8.21
C MET A 79 -7.87 9.25 9.45
N SER A 80 -7.40 10.51 9.57
CA SER A 80 -6.60 10.98 10.69
C SER A 80 -7.32 11.08 12.04
N PRO A 81 -8.65 11.33 12.13
CA PRO A 81 -9.32 11.42 13.41
C PRO A 81 -9.12 10.17 14.27
N LEU A 82 -8.95 10.37 15.58
CA LEU A 82 -8.66 9.29 16.52
C LEU A 82 -9.74 8.19 16.52
N GLU A 83 -11.00 8.58 16.34
CA GLU A 83 -12.12 7.62 16.33
C GLU A 83 -12.09 6.70 15.08
N GLU A 84 -11.71 7.24 13.92
CA GLU A 84 -11.50 6.44 12.68
C GLU A 84 -10.41 5.42 12.89
N ARG A 85 -9.30 5.83 13.47
CA ARG A 85 -8.13 4.99 13.78
C ARG A 85 -8.49 3.89 14.77
N LYS A 86 -9.19 4.22 15.86
CA LYS A 86 -9.68 3.24 16.83
C LYS A 86 -10.66 2.25 16.20
N GLY A 87 -11.57 2.75 15.36
CA GLY A 87 -12.51 1.92 14.62
C GLY A 87 -11.81 0.90 13.73
N TYR A 88 -10.79 1.33 12.98
CA TYR A 88 -9.98 0.44 12.16
C TYR A 88 -9.25 -0.63 12.99
N ILE A 89 -8.57 -0.23 14.08
CA ILE A 89 -7.87 -1.15 14.99
C ILE A 89 -8.85 -2.18 15.54
N GLN A 90 -10.00 -1.75 16.03
CA GLN A 90 -11.02 -2.61 16.60
C GLN A 90 -11.55 -3.62 15.58
N ALA A 91 -11.81 -3.18 14.37
CA ALA A 91 -12.29 -4.05 13.28
C ALA A 91 -11.26 -5.15 12.96
N ASN A 92 -9.97 -4.80 12.87
CA ASN A 92 -8.90 -5.73 12.52
C ASN A 92 -8.48 -6.66 13.66
N LEU A 93 -8.72 -6.28 14.92
CA LEU A 93 -8.42 -7.10 16.10
C LEU A 93 -9.64 -7.89 16.64
N GLY A 94 -10.59 -8.19 15.76
CA GLY A 94 -11.77 -9.02 16.11
C GLY A 94 -12.70 -8.39 17.13
N GLY A 95 -12.90 -7.07 17.04
CA GLY A 95 -13.79 -6.29 17.90
C GLY A 95 -13.15 -5.81 19.22
N LYS A 96 -11.85 -6.07 19.41
CA LYS A 96 -11.12 -5.64 20.61
C LYS A 96 -10.28 -4.42 20.32
N LEU A 97 -10.42 -3.39 21.14
CA LEU A 97 -9.50 -2.26 21.16
C LEU A 97 -8.53 -2.50 22.34
N PRO A 98 -7.21 -2.56 22.12
CA PRO A 98 -6.25 -2.60 23.20
C PRO A 98 -6.34 -1.35 24.07
N ASP A 99 -6.02 -1.48 25.35
CA ASP A 99 -6.02 -0.38 26.32
C ASP A 99 -4.76 0.48 26.14
N PHE A 100 -4.76 1.29 25.09
CA PHE A 100 -3.71 2.28 24.84
C PHE A 100 -4.05 3.58 25.58
N ALA A 101 -3.04 4.22 26.16
CA ALA A 101 -3.16 5.56 26.67
C ALA A 101 -3.39 6.55 25.50
N GLU A 102 -3.99 7.70 25.79
CA GLU A 102 -4.23 8.72 24.77
C GLU A 102 -2.91 9.21 24.15
N ASP A 103 -1.85 9.30 24.95
CA ASP A 103 -0.50 9.70 24.51
C ASP A 103 0.20 8.65 23.64
N ASP A 104 -0.31 7.42 23.56
CA ASP A 104 0.22 6.40 22.65
C ASP A 104 -0.23 6.63 21.20
N TYR A 105 -1.22 7.49 20.98
CA TYR A 105 -1.70 7.82 19.64
C TYR A 105 -0.99 9.05 19.10
N VAL A 106 -0.33 8.92 17.96
CA VAL A 106 0.31 10.03 17.24
C VAL A 106 -0.75 11.06 16.85
N GLN A 107 -0.54 12.32 17.22
CA GLN A 107 -1.46 13.38 16.81
C GLN A 107 -1.32 13.65 15.31
N PRO A 108 -2.43 13.88 14.58
CA PRO A 108 -2.37 14.22 13.16
C PRO A 108 -1.49 15.45 12.93
N ALA A 109 -0.64 15.38 11.89
CA ALA A 109 0.09 16.58 11.46
C ALA A 109 -0.86 17.49 10.66
N PRO A 110 -0.80 18.80 10.85
CA PRO A 110 -1.37 19.70 9.90
C PRO A 110 -0.55 19.67 8.60
N GLU A 111 -1.12 19.15 7.54
CA GLU A 111 -0.94 19.45 6.11
C GLU A 111 0.44 19.47 5.43
N ASP A 112 1.59 19.16 6.04
CA ASP A 112 2.90 19.50 5.44
C ASP A 112 3.77 18.31 5.07
N PHE A 113 3.21 17.26 4.46
CA PHE A 113 4.04 16.27 3.79
C PHE A 113 4.59 16.86 2.48
N ARG A 114 5.87 16.57 2.22
CA ARG A 114 6.50 16.96 0.95
C ARG A 114 5.87 16.17 -0.19
N GLU A 115 5.72 16.81 -1.36
CA GLU A 115 5.19 16.14 -2.55
C GLU A 115 6.10 14.99 -2.99
N LEU A 116 5.55 13.77 -3.05
CA LEU A 116 6.19 12.60 -3.63
C LEU A 116 5.83 12.50 -5.12
N LYS A 117 6.83 12.60 -5.98
CA LYS A 117 6.65 12.60 -7.43
C LYS A 117 7.04 11.28 -8.06
N ASP A 118 6.38 10.94 -9.17
CA ASP A 118 6.77 9.82 -10.01
C ASP A 118 8.22 9.98 -10.52
N GLY A 119 9.03 8.93 -10.31
CA GLY A 119 10.44 8.92 -10.66
C GLY A 119 11.36 9.66 -9.67
N GLN A 120 10.86 10.07 -8.51
CA GLN A 120 11.70 10.69 -7.48
C GLN A 120 12.66 9.66 -6.89
N VAL A 121 13.93 10.06 -6.75
CA VAL A 121 15.02 9.19 -6.26
C VAL A 121 15.56 9.75 -4.95
N PHE A 122 15.73 8.87 -3.98
CA PHE A 122 16.37 9.13 -2.68
C PHE A 122 17.71 8.40 -2.65
N ASP A 123 18.80 9.14 -2.63
CA ASP A 123 20.15 8.59 -2.49
C ASP A 123 20.44 8.36 -1.00
N LEU A 124 20.75 7.11 -0.65
CA LEU A 124 21.00 6.67 0.73
C LEU A 124 22.49 6.40 0.99
N GLY A 125 23.35 6.67 0.02
CA GLY A 125 24.75 6.25 0.03
C GLY A 125 24.88 4.77 -0.33
N GLY A 126 25.20 4.51 -1.61
CA GLY A 126 25.37 3.15 -2.14
C GLY A 126 24.08 2.37 -2.44
N LEU A 127 22.93 2.83 -1.96
CA LEU A 127 21.59 2.35 -2.31
C LEU A 127 20.70 3.53 -2.71
N HIS A 128 19.71 3.26 -3.55
CA HIS A 128 18.66 4.22 -3.90
C HIS A 128 17.28 3.65 -3.59
N ALA A 129 16.36 4.53 -3.17
CA ALA A 129 14.94 4.27 -3.16
C ALA A 129 14.28 5.15 -4.23
N GLU A 130 13.63 4.53 -5.21
CA GLU A 130 12.97 5.23 -6.32
C GLU A 130 11.46 5.08 -6.19
N ALA A 131 10.75 6.20 -6.08
CA ALA A 131 9.29 6.21 -6.02
C ALA A 131 8.69 6.23 -7.44
N HIS A 132 7.72 5.36 -7.71
CA HIS A 132 7.01 5.30 -8.97
C HIS A 132 5.50 5.30 -8.75
N ALA A 133 4.75 6.08 -9.53
CA ALA A 133 3.30 6.13 -9.43
C ALA A 133 2.66 4.85 -9.98
N LEU A 134 1.77 4.24 -9.19
CA LEU A 134 0.90 3.14 -9.60
C LEU A 134 -0.51 3.39 -9.04
N PRO A 135 -1.23 4.42 -9.53
CA PRO A 135 -2.56 4.72 -9.07
C PRO A 135 -3.54 3.59 -9.41
N GLY A 136 -4.44 3.30 -8.49
CA GLY A 136 -5.43 2.22 -8.62
C GLY A 136 -6.16 2.03 -7.32
N HIS A 137 -5.48 1.50 -6.32
CA HIS A 137 -5.99 1.38 -4.94
C HIS A 137 -6.40 2.75 -4.40
N THR A 138 -5.51 3.74 -4.50
CA THR A 138 -5.85 5.16 -4.40
C THR A 138 -5.31 5.92 -5.62
N ARG A 139 -5.66 7.20 -5.73
CA ARG A 139 -5.16 8.06 -6.83
C ARG A 139 -3.70 8.44 -6.65
N GLY A 140 -3.23 8.50 -5.40
CA GLY A 140 -1.86 8.86 -5.02
C GLY A 140 -0.95 7.65 -4.76
N THR A 141 -1.42 6.42 -4.99
CA THR A 141 -0.64 5.22 -4.67
C THR A 141 0.70 5.19 -5.41
N MET A 142 1.76 4.94 -4.65
CA MET A 142 3.15 4.86 -5.09
C MET A 142 3.73 3.49 -4.75
N VAL A 143 4.70 3.04 -5.54
CA VAL A 143 5.54 1.87 -5.29
C VAL A 143 6.99 2.31 -5.14
N VAL A 144 7.82 1.55 -4.44
CA VAL A 144 9.23 1.91 -4.20
C VAL A 144 10.15 0.83 -4.74
N LEU A 145 11.01 1.20 -5.68
CA LEU A 145 12.05 0.33 -6.23
C LEU A 145 13.37 0.55 -5.50
N VAL A 146 14.04 -0.53 -5.12
CA VAL A 146 15.43 -0.55 -4.65
C VAL A 146 16.26 -1.25 -5.72
N PRO A 147 16.82 -0.52 -6.70
CA PRO A 147 17.38 -1.11 -7.90
C PRO A 147 18.63 -1.97 -7.63
N GLU A 148 19.45 -1.62 -6.65
CA GLU A 148 20.66 -2.36 -6.29
C GLU A 148 20.33 -3.73 -5.67
N GLU A 149 19.21 -3.83 -4.94
CA GLU A 149 18.69 -5.08 -4.37
C GLU A 149 17.73 -5.80 -5.30
N LYS A 150 17.34 -5.18 -6.43
CA LYS A 150 16.36 -5.67 -7.40
C LYS A 150 15.01 -6.00 -6.75
N ILE A 151 14.56 -5.20 -5.82
CA ILE A 151 13.32 -5.35 -5.07
C ILE A 151 12.37 -4.22 -5.44
N LEU A 152 11.10 -4.56 -5.70
CA LEU A 152 10.01 -3.61 -5.86
C LEU A 152 9.01 -3.78 -4.71
N ILE A 153 8.89 -2.76 -3.85
CA ILE A 153 7.88 -2.70 -2.80
C ILE A 153 6.57 -2.22 -3.43
N LEU A 154 5.62 -3.12 -3.54
CA LEU A 154 4.31 -2.87 -4.16
C LEU A 154 3.28 -2.31 -3.19
N GLY A 155 3.41 -2.59 -1.89
CA GLY A 155 2.41 -2.17 -0.91
C GLY A 155 1.00 -2.66 -1.28
N ASP A 156 0.06 -1.74 -1.20
CA ASP A 156 -1.34 -1.97 -1.61
C ASP A 156 -1.62 -1.64 -3.07
N ALA A 157 -0.60 -1.15 -3.78
CA ALA A 157 -0.71 -0.90 -5.21
C ALA A 157 -1.00 -2.17 -6.01
N CYS A 158 -0.44 -3.32 -5.57
CA CYS A 158 -0.63 -4.61 -6.23
C CYS A 158 -0.27 -5.74 -5.24
N ASN A 159 -1.26 -6.50 -4.80
CA ASN A 159 -1.10 -7.57 -3.81
C ASN A 159 -2.14 -8.69 -4.00
N ASN A 160 -2.26 -9.60 -3.03
CA ASN A 160 -3.21 -10.71 -3.08
C ASN A 160 -4.69 -10.30 -2.85
N ALA A 161 -4.95 -9.04 -2.54
CA ALA A 161 -6.30 -8.50 -2.31
C ALA A 161 -6.34 -6.98 -2.55
N THR A 162 -5.84 -6.51 -3.70
CA THR A 162 -5.88 -5.07 -4.02
C THR A 162 -7.32 -4.55 -4.07
N PHE A 163 -7.64 -3.58 -3.22
CA PHE A 163 -8.99 -3.01 -3.09
C PHE A 163 -9.22 -1.95 -4.18
N LEU A 164 -10.25 -2.16 -4.99
CA LEU A 164 -10.68 -1.30 -6.09
C LEU A 164 -12.20 -1.06 -6.03
N PHE A 165 -12.78 -0.90 -4.85
CA PHE A 165 -14.23 -0.83 -4.69
C PHE A 165 -14.75 0.44 -4.05
N ASP A 166 -13.92 1.22 -3.36
CA ASP A 166 -14.32 2.45 -2.70
C ASP A 166 -14.26 3.68 -3.64
N GLU A 167 -14.64 4.84 -3.15
CA GLU A 167 -14.68 6.07 -3.94
C GLU A 167 -13.29 6.60 -4.32
N ASN A 168 -12.26 6.27 -3.55
CA ASN A 168 -10.89 6.72 -3.75
C ASN A 168 -10.16 5.92 -4.82
N SER A 169 -10.58 4.66 -5.03
CA SER A 169 -9.96 3.77 -6.01
C SER A 169 -10.31 4.15 -7.46
N LEU A 170 -9.48 3.73 -8.40
CA LEU A 170 -9.76 3.84 -9.83
C LEU A 170 -10.64 2.67 -10.32
N SER A 171 -11.11 2.75 -11.57
CA SER A 171 -11.74 1.61 -12.24
C SER A 171 -10.73 0.49 -12.52
N VAL A 172 -11.22 -0.74 -12.68
CA VAL A 172 -10.38 -1.89 -13.07
C VAL A 172 -9.67 -1.62 -14.40
N GLU A 173 -10.34 -0.97 -15.36
CA GLU A 173 -9.75 -0.57 -16.66
C GLU A 173 -8.54 0.36 -16.45
N GLU A 174 -8.71 1.46 -15.70
CA GLU A 174 -7.63 2.43 -15.43
C GLU A 174 -6.48 1.80 -14.65
N TYR A 175 -6.80 1.01 -13.63
CA TYR A 175 -5.79 0.31 -12.83
C TYR A 175 -4.96 -0.65 -13.68
N ARG A 176 -5.60 -1.44 -14.54
CA ARG A 176 -4.92 -2.34 -15.48
C ARG A 176 -3.97 -1.57 -16.41
N GLU A 177 -4.41 -0.42 -16.95
CA GLU A 177 -3.56 0.43 -17.80
C GLU A 177 -2.31 0.91 -17.03
N ASN A 178 -2.47 1.30 -15.75
CA ASN A 178 -1.38 1.72 -14.90
C ASN A 178 -0.41 0.57 -14.56
N LEU A 179 -0.93 -0.64 -14.30
CA LEU A 179 -0.10 -1.84 -14.12
C LEU A 179 0.76 -2.13 -15.34
N LEU A 180 0.20 -2.10 -16.55
CA LEU A 180 0.94 -2.28 -17.80
C LEU A 180 2.03 -1.22 -17.97
N HIS A 181 1.71 0.04 -17.66
CA HIS A 181 2.67 1.14 -17.74
C HIS A 181 3.86 0.91 -16.80
N VAL A 182 3.61 0.60 -15.52
CA VAL A 182 4.67 0.35 -14.53
C VAL A 182 5.46 -0.91 -14.87
N GLN A 183 4.81 -1.99 -15.30
CA GLN A 183 5.49 -3.21 -15.74
C GLN A 183 6.47 -2.92 -16.88
N GLN A 184 6.06 -2.14 -17.88
CA GLN A 184 6.93 -1.73 -18.98
C GLN A 184 8.06 -0.81 -18.53
N LYS A 185 7.74 0.18 -17.69
CA LYS A 185 8.70 1.16 -17.16
C LYS A 185 9.82 0.53 -16.34
N LEU A 186 9.46 -0.48 -15.53
CA LEU A 186 10.37 -1.15 -14.60
C LEU A 186 10.86 -2.53 -15.09
N ALA A 187 10.64 -2.87 -16.36
CA ALA A 187 11.02 -4.15 -16.93
C ALA A 187 12.51 -4.45 -16.71
N GLY A 188 12.79 -5.60 -16.09
CA GLY A 188 14.17 -6.08 -15.82
C GLY A 188 14.89 -5.35 -14.69
N ARG A 189 14.22 -4.42 -13.97
CA ARG A 189 14.82 -3.67 -12.88
C ARG A 189 14.61 -4.31 -11.49
N PHE A 190 13.72 -5.28 -11.36
CA PHE A 190 13.47 -6.05 -10.14
C PHE A 190 13.33 -7.53 -10.44
N GLU A 191 13.60 -8.36 -9.45
CA GLU A 191 13.51 -9.83 -9.50
C GLU A 191 12.60 -10.38 -8.40
N GLU A 192 12.23 -9.54 -7.43
CA GLU A 192 11.37 -9.87 -6.29
C GLU A 192 10.45 -8.70 -5.98
N THR A 193 9.25 -8.98 -5.47
CA THR A 193 8.33 -7.96 -4.96
C THR A 193 8.10 -8.12 -3.47
N CYS A 194 7.81 -6.99 -2.79
CA CYS A 194 7.44 -6.94 -1.39
C CYS A 194 6.06 -6.34 -1.21
N LEU A 195 5.26 -6.95 -0.33
CA LEU A 195 3.87 -6.57 -0.05
C LEU A 195 3.74 -5.99 1.36
N CYS A 196 2.70 -5.18 1.59
CA CYS A 196 2.45 -4.60 2.92
C CYS A 196 1.46 -5.40 3.77
N HIS A 197 0.79 -6.41 3.20
CA HIS A 197 -0.17 -7.25 3.91
C HIS A 197 0.13 -8.74 3.72
N HIS A 198 -0.23 -9.56 4.71
CA HIS A 198 -0.17 -11.02 4.74
C HIS A 198 1.25 -11.59 4.60
N VAL A 199 1.85 -11.48 3.43
CA VAL A 199 3.18 -12.01 3.12
C VAL A 199 4.17 -10.88 2.84
N ILE A 200 5.44 -11.09 3.21
CA ILE A 200 6.50 -10.08 3.00
C ILE A 200 6.92 -10.05 1.54
N LYS A 201 7.08 -11.22 0.92
CA LYS A 201 7.67 -11.39 -0.41
C LYS A 201 6.71 -12.13 -1.34
N ALA A 202 6.71 -11.71 -2.59
CA ALA A 202 6.01 -12.37 -3.68
C ALA A 202 6.90 -12.40 -4.94
N SER A 203 6.46 -13.06 -5.99
CA SER A 203 7.24 -13.19 -7.21
C SER A 203 7.30 -11.89 -8.02
N ALA A 204 8.27 -11.78 -8.92
CA ALA A 204 8.32 -10.69 -9.89
C ALA A 204 7.11 -10.70 -10.85
N ASP A 205 6.41 -11.82 -10.97
CA ASP A 205 5.26 -11.98 -11.84
C ASP A 205 3.95 -11.45 -11.24
N MET A 206 3.97 -10.95 -9.98
CA MET A 206 2.79 -10.41 -9.29
C MET A 206 2.01 -9.41 -10.15
N ILE A 207 2.69 -8.43 -10.75
CA ILE A 207 2.05 -7.42 -11.60
C ILE A 207 1.38 -8.06 -12.81
N GLN A 208 2.07 -8.99 -13.48
CA GLN A 208 1.53 -9.70 -14.64
C GLN A 208 0.29 -10.52 -14.27
N SER A 209 0.34 -11.22 -13.15
CA SER A 209 -0.78 -12.02 -12.67
C SER A 209 -2.01 -11.14 -12.36
N VAL A 210 -1.83 -9.98 -11.74
CA VAL A 210 -2.94 -9.06 -11.48
C VAL A 210 -3.48 -8.42 -12.76
N ILE A 211 -2.64 -8.13 -13.77
CA ILE A 211 -3.12 -7.72 -15.11
C ILE A 211 -4.06 -8.77 -15.70
N GLU A 212 -3.70 -10.05 -15.63
CA GLU A 212 -4.53 -11.16 -16.12
C GLU A 212 -5.87 -11.26 -15.36
N VAL A 213 -5.85 -11.04 -14.03
CA VAL A 213 -7.08 -10.98 -13.23
C VAL A 213 -7.96 -9.81 -13.66
N CYS A 214 -7.40 -8.62 -13.93
CA CYS A 214 -8.15 -7.50 -14.47
C CYS A 214 -8.78 -7.82 -15.83
N ASP A 215 -8.05 -8.52 -16.73
CA ASP A 215 -8.58 -8.98 -18.02
C ASP A 215 -9.73 -9.95 -17.86
N GLU A 216 -9.67 -10.86 -16.89
CA GLU A 216 -10.79 -11.76 -16.59
C GLU A 216 -12.01 -11.01 -16.08
N VAL A 217 -11.85 -10.01 -15.19
CA VAL A 217 -12.95 -9.15 -14.74
C VAL A 217 -13.57 -8.40 -15.92
N MET A 218 -12.76 -7.76 -16.75
CA MET A 218 -13.22 -6.96 -17.89
C MET A 218 -13.89 -7.80 -18.97
N THR A 219 -13.58 -9.09 -19.06
CA THR A 219 -14.20 -10.03 -20.02
C THR A 219 -15.31 -10.89 -19.41
N GLY A 220 -15.70 -10.64 -18.15
CA GLY A 220 -16.78 -11.37 -17.47
C GLY A 220 -16.43 -12.82 -17.13
N LYS A 221 -15.15 -13.14 -16.96
CA LYS A 221 -14.64 -14.48 -16.63
C LYS A 221 -14.17 -14.62 -15.17
N ALA A 222 -14.28 -13.56 -14.38
CA ALA A 222 -13.93 -13.59 -12.97
C ALA A 222 -14.90 -14.51 -12.19
N ASP A 223 -14.44 -15.02 -11.05
CA ASP A 223 -15.26 -15.88 -10.18
C ASP A 223 -16.35 -15.09 -9.44
N ASP A 224 -16.17 -13.77 -9.27
CA ASP A 224 -17.14 -12.83 -8.67
C ASP A 224 -17.63 -13.28 -7.28
N VAL A 225 -16.70 -13.68 -6.41
CA VAL A 225 -17.05 -14.12 -5.06
C VAL A 225 -17.52 -12.92 -4.22
N PRO A 226 -18.74 -12.93 -3.66
CA PRO A 226 -19.22 -11.82 -2.83
C PRO A 226 -18.29 -11.53 -1.66
N PHE A 227 -18.03 -10.25 -1.42
CA PHE A 227 -17.17 -9.75 -0.36
C PHE A 227 -17.84 -8.54 0.31
N HIS A 228 -17.74 -8.47 1.64
CA HIS A 228 -18.27 -7.36 2.43
C HIS A 228 -17.16 -6.81 3.32
N PHE A 229 -16.95 -5.52 3.24
CA PHE A 229 -15.98 -4.83 4.07
C PHE A 229 -16.52 -3.46 4.51
N MET A 230 -16.57 -3.21 5.81
CA MET A 230 -17.01 -1.94 6.42
C MET A 230 -18.34 -1.40 5.84
N GLY A 231 -19.30 -2.30 5.56
CA GLY A 231 -20.61 -1.94 5.00
C GLY A 231 -20.63 -1.76 3.47
N ILE A 232 -19.53 -1.96 2.78
CA ILE A 232 -19.42 -1.90 1.32
C ILE A 232 -19.53 -3.32 0.74
N GLU A 233 -20.36 -3.49 -0.29
CA GLU A 233 -20.44 -4.71 -1.08
C GLU A 233 -19.46 -4.66 -2.25
N ALA A 234 -18.66 -5.71 -2.39
CA ALA A 234 -17.66 -5.86 -3.44
C ALA A 234 -17.57 -7.34 -3.90
N PHE A 235 -16.64 -7.63 -4.79
CA PHE A 235 -16.41 -8.96 -5.32
C PHE A 235 -14.93 -9.28 -5.39
N VAL A 236 -14.53 -10.45 -4.86
CA VAL A 236 -13.20 -11.00 -5.06
C VAL A 236 -13.13 -11.59 -6.47
N ALA A 237 -12.19 -11.18 -7.28
CA ALA A 237 -12.13 -11.58 -8.69
C ALA A 237 -11.80 -13.06 -8.87
N LYS A 238 -10.87 -13.61 -8.08
CA LYS A 238 -10.50 -15.04 -8.08
C LYS A 238 -10.79 -15.65 -6.72
N LYS A 239 -11.34 -16.89 -6.71
CA LYS A 239 -11.55 -17.63 -5.46
C LYS A 239 -10.27 -17.72 -4.64
N ALA A 240 -10.34 -17.36 -3.38
CA ALA A 240 -9.24 -17.40 -2.45
C ALA A 240 -9.68 -17.98 -1.10
N ASN A 241 -8.73 -18.40 -0.28
CA ASN A 241 -8.98 -18.80 1.11
C ASN A 241 -9.09 -17.55 2.03
N GLU A 242 -9.21 -17.78 3.33
CA GLU A 242 -9.32 -16.74 4.35
C GLU A 242 -8.06 -15.85 4.49
N HIS A 243 -6.93 -16.26 3.91
CA HIS A 243 -5.67 -15.50 3.86
C HIS A 243 -5.44 -14.82 2.51
N PHE A 244 -6.46 -14.75 1.65
CA PHE A 244 -6.42 -14.23 0.29
C PHE A 244 -5.44 -14.98 -0.64
N GLU A 245 -5.07 -16.21 -0.31
CA GLU A 245 -4.31 -17.07 -1.22
C GLU A 245 -5.27 -17.69 -2.25
N ARG A 246 -4.98 -17.51 -3.52
CA ARG A 246 -5.81 -17.99 -4.61
C ARG A 246 -5.88 -19.52 -4.65
N LEU A 247 -7.09 -20.06 -4.82
CA LEU A 247 -7.32 -21.52 -4.88
C LEU A 247 -6.83 -22.16 -6.17
N ASP A 248 -6.55 -21.37 -7.21
CA ASP A 248 -5.96 -21.85 -8.48
C ASP A 248 -4.41 -21.88 -8.45
N GLY A 249 -3.80 -21.50 -7.31
CA GLY A 249 -2.36 -21.48 -7.11
C GLY A 249 -1.63 -20.28 -7.72
N GLY A 250 -2.36 -19.31 -8.29
CA GLY A 250 -1.79 -18.04 -8.74
C GLY A 250 -1.52 -17.06 -7.60
N GLU A 251 -0.72 -16.04 -7.85
CA GLU A 251 -0.50 -14.90 -6.96
C GLU A 251 -1.32 -13.70 -7.44
N GLY A 252 -1.59 -12.77 -6.53
CA GLY A 252 -2.25 -11.51 -6.87
C GLY A 252 -3.74 -11.64 -7.16
N ASN A 253 -4.51 -10.70 -6.62
CA ASN A 253 -5.96 -10.66 -6.80
C ASN A 253 -6.48 -9.24 -6.62
N ILE A 254 -7.68 -8.98 -7.07
CA ILE A 254 -8.39 -7.72 -6.81
C ILE A 254 -9.73 -7.97 -6.14
N ILE A 255 -10.13 -7.02 -5.30
CA ILE A 255 -11.48 -6.92 -4.75
C ILE A 255 -12.09 -5.65 -5.34
N TYR A 256 -13.17 -5.78 -6.10
CA TYR A 256 -13.65 -4.70 -6.95
C TYR A 256 -15.17 -4.52 -6.88
N SER A 257 -15.63 -3.33 -7.29
CA SER A 257 -17.05 -3.05 -7.48
C SER A 257 -17.44 -3.24 -8.96
N LYS A 258 -18.54 -3.93 -9.22
CA LYS A 258 -19.08 -4.11 -10.59
C LYS A 258 -19.43 -2.76 -11.25
N ASN A 259 -19.68 -1.74 -10.47
CA ASN A 259 -19.95 -0.39 -10.97
C ASN A 259 -18.67 0.37 -11.37
N LYS A 260 -17.48 -0.16 -11.05
CA LYS A 260 -16.17 0.45 -11.30
C LYS A 260 -15.26 -0.40 -12.19
N ILE A 261 -15.83 -1.28 -13.01
CA ILE A 261 -15.02 -2.05 -13.98
C ILE A 261 -14.46 -1.10 -15.04
N TRP A 262 -15.32 -0.21 -15.59
CA TRP A 262 -14.98 0.68 -16.69
C TRP A 262 -14.95 2.15 -16.25
N LYS A 263 -13.99 2.91 -16.78
CA LYS A 263 -13.82 4.34 -16.48
C LYS A 263 -15.10 5.17 -16.67
N ASN A 264 -15.87 4.86 -17.70
CA ASN A 264 -17.10 5.58 -18.06
C ASN A 264 -18.38 4.75 -17.73
N GLY A 265 -18.27 3.71 -16.93
CA GLY A 265 -19.40 2.85 -16.54
C GLY A 265 -19.94 1.94 -17.66
N VAL A 266 -19.31 1.91 -18.83
CA VAL A 266 -19.73 1.12 -19.99
C VAL A 266 -18.54 0.43 -20.64
N ALA A 267 -18.68 -0.87 -20.95
CA ALA A 267 -17.70 -1.59 -21.77
C ALA A 267 -17.56 -0.93 -23.14
N LYS A 268 -16.32 -0.77 -23.61
CA LYS A 268 -16.01 -0.27 -24.97
C LYS A 268 -16.26 -1.33 -26.01
#